data_a94c5c53043cac8de67003760311569f
#
_entry.id   a94c5c53043cac8de67003760311569f
#
_cell.length_a   1.000
_cell.length_b   1.000
_cell.length_c   1.000
_cell.angle_alpha   90.00
_cell.angle_beta   90.00
_cell.angle_gamma   90.00
#
_symmetry.space_group_name_H-M   'P 1'
#
loop_
_entity.id
_entity.type
_entity.pdbx_description
1 polymer ?
#
loop_
_entity_poly.entity_id
_entity_poly.type
_entity_poly.pdbx_seq_one_letter_code
_entity_poly.pdbx_strand_id
1 'polypeptide(L)'
;MRPGTTVISFIWPAQNPELMQAMAARQLTVLAMDSVPRISRAQKMDALSSMANIAGYRAVIEAAHHFGRFFTGQITAAGKVPPAKVFVIGAGVAGLAALGAAVGLGAIVRANDTRPEVADQVKSMGAEFVPVDYQEEGSGVGGYAKVMSEGFQLAQRATFAKQAADVDIIITTALIPGKPAPKLITTEMVKSMRPGSVIVDLAAEQGGNCELTVPGEVVVREGVTIIGYTDLPSRLAKQASTLYATNLLRLIEELCKTKDGRIDVNFDDEVIRGATVIKQGEITWPPPPPRLSVAPPAAKAAAAAPAPAAKKSSHGHGGGGEPMSGKALAGVFGVGALLFWLVGAYAPPSFVAHFTVFVLACFIGYMVIWNVAPSLHTPLMSVTNAISSIIAVGALVQVAPPLTDGGGDRPNELILGLAITALTLTAINMFGGFAVTRRMLAMFRK
;
A
#
# COMPACT_ATOMS: atom_id res chain seq x y z
N MET A 1 25.98 -32.46 8.75
CA MET A 1 24.61 -32.84 9.14
C MET A 1 24.46 -34.33 9.08
N ARG A 2 23.63 -34.90 9.95
CA ARG A 2 23.36 -36.36 9.97
C ARG A 2 22.40 -36.72 8.82
N PRO A 3 22.51 -37.92 8.24
CA PRO A 3 21.51 -38.42 7.29
C PRO A 3 20.10 -38.33 7.87
N GLY A 4 19.11 -38.00 7.05
CA GLY A 4 17.71 -37.85 7.47
C GLY A 4 17.36 -36.53 8.19
N THR A 5 18.33 -35.61 8.41
CA THR A 5 18.05 -34.30 8.99
C THR A 5 17.17 -33.48 8.06
N THR A 6 16.16 -32.80 8.62
CA THR A 6 15.37 -31.79 7.89
C THR A 6 16.01 -30.41 8.05
N VAL A 7 16.20 -29.72 6.91
CA VAL A 7 16.76 -28.35 6.84
C VAL A 7 15.71 -27.41 6.28
N ILE A 8 15.50 -26.28 6.94
CA ILE A 8 14.59 -25.23 6.50
C ILE A 8 15.40 -23.93 6.46
N SER A 9 15.63 -23.38 5.26
CA SER A 9 16.44 -22.17 5.07
C SER A 9 16.20 -21.54 3.68
N PHE A 10 16.83 -20.40 3.40
CA PHE A 10 17.04 -19.95 2.03
C PHE A 10 18.06 -20.85 1.35
N ILE A 11 17.75 -21.35 0.18
CA ILE A 11 18.57 -22.33 -0.56
C ILE A 11 18.96 -21.80 -1.94
N TRP A 12 18.06 -21.11 -2.63
CA TRP A 12 18.22 -20.64 -4.00
C TRP A 12 18.60 -21.79 -4.95
N PRO A 13 17.73 -22.80 -5.12
CA PRO A 13 18.10 -24.07 -5.77
C PRO A 13 18.53 -23.90 -7.22
N ALA A 14 18.01 -22.90 -7.95
CA ALA A 14 18.41 -22.62 -9.33
C ALA A 14 19.86 -22.11 -9.44
N GLN A 15 20.33 -21.37 -8.42
CA GLN A 15 21.66 -20.75 -8.42
C GLN A 15 22.72 -21.63 -7.74
N ASN A 16 22.29 -22.61 -6.93
CA ASN A 16 23.17 -23.46 -6.13
C ASN A 16 23.01 -24.96 -6.43
N PRO A 17 23.17 -25.42 -7.69
CA PRO A 17 23.00 -26.83 -8.06
C PRO A 17 23.98 -27.77 -7.35
N GLU A 18 25.22 -27.34 -7.11
CA GLU A 18 26.21 -28.11 -6.35
C GLU A 18 25.83 -28.31 -4.89
N LEU A 19 25.29 -27.28 -4.25
CA LEU A 19 24.75 -27.35 -2.89
C LEU A 19 23.58 -28.33 -2.82
N MET A 20 22.70 -28.33 -3.82
CA MET A 20 21.57 -29.25 -3.93
C MET A 20 22.05 -30.70 -4.01
N GLN A 21 23.07 -30.99 -4.86
CA GLN A 21 23.67 -32.32 -4.98
C GLN A 21 24.33 -32.76 -3.66
N ALA A 22 25.10 -31.87 -3.03
CA ALA A 22 25.77 -32.18 -1.76
C ALA A 22 24.79 -32.47 -0.61
N MET A 23 23.65 -31.78 -0.56
CA MET A 23 22.57 -32.04 0.41
C MET A 23 21.85 -33.36 0.09
N ALA A 24 21.58 -33.65 -1.19
CA ALA A 24 20.94 -34.86 -1.64
C ALA A 24 21.80 -36.11 -1.31
N ALA A 25 23.11 -36.05 -1.58
CA ALA A 25 24.07 -37.12 -1.25
C ALA A 25 24.11 -37.45 0.26
N ARG A 26 23.73 -36.52 1.12
CA ARG A 26 23.59 -36.72 2.58
C ARG A 26 22.19 -37.16 3.03
N GLN A 27 21.33 -37.50 2.09
CA GLN A 27 19.95 -37.95 2.37
C GLN A 27 19.15 -36.97 3.23
N LEU A 28 19.34 -35.66 3.03
CA LEU A 28 18.60 -34.64 3.74
C LEU A 28 17.19 -34.46 3.16
N THR A 29 16.30 -33.93 3.99
CA THR A 29 15.04 -33.33 3.54
C THR A 29 15.18 -31.82 3.63
N VAL A 30 15.00 -31.09 2.53
CA VAL A 30 15.27 -29.65 2.46
C VAL A 30 14.05 -28.88 1.99
N LEU A 31 13.61 -27.93 2.80
CA LEU A 31 12.56 -26.98 2.46
C LEU A 31 13.21 -25.60 2.28
N ALA A 32 13.03 -25.05 1.09
CA ALA A 32 13.58 -23.75 0.72
C ALA A 32 12.54 -22.64 0.95
N MET A 33 12.85 -21.71 1.83
CA MET A 33 11.98 -20.57 2.14
C MET A 33 11.79 -19.62 0.95
N ASP A 34 12.75 -19.60 0.03
CA ASP A 34 12.71 -18.86 -1.23
C ASP A 34 11.88 -19.55 -2.33
N SER A 35 11.49 -20.82 -2.11
CA SER A 35 10.66 -21.60 -3.02
C SER A 35 9.20 -21.75 -2.55
N VAL A 36 8.82 -21.08 -1.47
CA VAL A 36 7.42 -21.03 -1.00
C VAL A 36 6.52 -20.47 -2.11
N PRO A 37 5.47 -21.18 -2.54
CA PRO A 37 4.63 -20.72 -3.66
C PRO A 37 3.85 -19.45 -3.29
N ARG A 38 3.72 -18.53 -4.25
CA ARG A 38 3.02 -17.26 -4.06
C ARG A 38 1.51 -17.39 -4.25
N ILE A 39 0.87 -18.08 -3.33
CA ILE A 39 -0.57 -18.26 -3.24
C ILE A 39 -1.09 -17.69 -1.90
N SER A 40 -2.36 -17.32 -1.83
CA SER A 40 -2.95 -16.64 -0.66
C SER A 40 -2.72 -17.40 0.65
N ARG A 41 -2.82 -18.74 0.64
CA ARG A 41 -2.61 -19.59 1.82
C ARG A 41 -1.15 -19.55 2.32
N ALA A 42 -0.18 -19.41 1.40
CA ALA A 42 1.25 -19.41 1.71
C ALA A 42 1.80 -18.03 2.09
N GLN A 43 1.02 -16.96 1.95
CA GLN A 43 1.46 -15.58 2.18
C GLN A 43 2.10 -15.37 3.57
N LYS A 44 1.58 -16.04 4.60
CA LYS A 44 2.13 -15.98 5.97
C LYS A 44 3.53 -16.60 6.11
N MET A 45 3.95 -17.42 5.14
CA MET A 45 5.24 -18.11 5.07
C MET A 45 6.22 -17.46 4.08
N ASP A 46 5.79 -16.42 3.34
CA ASP A 46 6.60 -15.73 2.31
C ASP A 46 7.69 -14.87 2.95
N ALA A 47 8.85 -15.50 3.19
CA ALA A 47 10.02 -14.84 3.75
C ALA A 47 10.66 -13.87 2.76
N LEU A 48 10.54 -14.09 1.44
CA LEU A 48 11.04 -13.16 0.43
C LEU A 48 10.31 -11.81 0.52
N SER A 49 8.99 -11.82 0.64
CA SER A 49 8.22 -10.59 0.81
C SER A 49 8.51 -9.90 2.14
N SER A 50 8.70 -10.67 3.23
CA SER A 50 9.10 -10.10 4.52
C SER A 50 10.45 -9.38 4.44
N MET A 51 11.44 -9.99 3.81
CA MET A 51 12.78 -9.41 3.66
C MET A 51 12.77 -8.25 2.65
N ALA A 52 12.02 -8.35 1.57
CA ALA A 52 11.87 -7.27 0.60
C ALA A 52 11.25 -6.00 1.22
N ASN A 53 10.25 -6.15 2.11
CA ASN A 53 9.67 -5.03 2.83
C ASN A 53 10.73 -4.31 3.70
N ILE A 54 11.52 -5.07 4.46
CA ILE A 54 12.62 -4.53 5.26
C ILE A 54 13.66 -3.82 4.39
N ALA A 55 14.04 -4.45 3.26
CA ALA A 55 15.02 -3.88 2.35
C ALA A 55 14.55 -2.53 1.80
N GLY A 56 13.28 -2.42 1.38
CA GLY A 56 12.70 -1.17 0.89
C GLY A 56 12.70 -0.06 1.94
N TYR A 57 12.27 -0.37 3.17
CA TYR A 57 12.34 0.57 4.29
C TYR A 57 13.79 1.00 4.56
N ARG A 58 14.71 0.04 4.69
CA ARG A 58 16.11 0.31 5.00
C ARG A 58 16.80 1.13 3.90
N ALA A 59 16.45 0.92 2.64
CA ALA A 59 16.98 1.70 1.52
C ALA A 59 16.74 3.20 1.69
N VAL A 60 15.57 3.59 2.17
CA VAL A 60 15.25 5.00 2.45
C VAL A 60 16.11 5.55 3.60
N ILE A 61 16.32 4.76 4.65
CA ILE A 61 17.16 5.16 5.78
C ILE A 61 18.64 5.33 5.35
N GLU A 62 19.14 4.42 4.50
CA GLU A 62 20.49 4.56 3.93
C GLU A 62 20.60 5.78 3.02
N ALA A 63 19.58 6.01 2.18
CA ALA A 63 19.50 7.22 1.36
C ALA A 63 19.54 8.48 2.24
N ALA A 64 18.74 8.53 3.31
CA ALA A 64 18.68 9.66 4.23
C ALA A 64 20.01 9.91 4.93
N HIS A 65 20.73 8.84 5.29
CA HIS A 65 22.06 8.94 5.94
C HIS A 65 23.11 9.57 5.01
N HIS A 66 23.05 9.26 3.72
CA HIS A 66 24.05 9.73 2.75
C HIS A 66 23.67 11.02 2.01
N PHE A 67 22.41 11.43 2.06
CA PHE A 67 21.90 12.56 1.26
C PHE A 67 22.39 13.94 1.74
N GLY A 68 22.71 14.09 3.02
CA GLY A 68 23.24 15.34 3.58
C GLY A 68 22.25 16.51 3.62
N ARG A 69 20.97 16.31 3.26
CA ARG A 69 19.88 17.30 3.32
C ARG A 69 18.64 16.72 4.00
N PHE A 70 17.69 17.60 4.34
CA PHE A 70 16.40 17.17 4.89
C PHE A 70 15.56 16.44 3.87
N PHE A 71 14.85 15.39 4.31
CA PHE A 71 13.79 14.76 3.51
C PHE A 71 12.54 15.62 3.49
N THR A 72 12.13 16.14 4.63
CA THR A 72 10.96 17.02 4.75
C THR A 72 11.32 18.46 4.43
N GLY A 73 10.33 19.25 3.99
CA GLY A 73 10.48 20.69 3.90
C GLY A 73 10.69 21.31 5.29
N GLN A 74 11.61 22.27 5.41
CA GLN A 74 11.94 22.96 6.65
C GLN A 74 11.83 24.47 6.49
N ILE A 75 11.40 25.13 7.58
CA ILE A 75 11.49 26.59 7.72
C ILE A 75 12.49 26.84 8.85
N THR A 76 13.60 27.48 8.52
CA THR A 76 14.69 27.75 9.46
C THR A 76 14.88 29.26 9.61
N ALA A 77 15.65 29.67 10.60
CA ALA A 77 16.05 31.07 10.73
C ALA A 77 16.83 31.59 9.51
N ALA A 78 17.53 30.70 8.77
CA ALA A 78 18.25 31.01 7.55
C ALA A 78 17.41 30.95 6.27
N GLY A 79 16.11 30.61 6.38
CA GLY A 79 15.19 30.53 5.26
C GLY A 79 14.50 29.17 5.07
N LYS A 80 13.83 29.02 3.93
CA LYS A 80 13.08 27.80 3.58
C LYS A 80 14.00 26.80 2.89
N VAL A 81 13.90 25.52 3.30
CA VAL A 81 14.52 24.39 2.62
C VAL A 81 13.40 23.53 2.02
N PRO A 82 13.37 23.32 0.69
CA PRO A 82 12.35 22.48 0.08
C PRO A 82 12.55 21.00 0.45
N PRO A 83 11.46 20.18 0.44
CA PRO A 83 11.57 18.75 0.67
C PRO A 83 12.37 18.05 -0.43
N ALA A 84 12.98 16.92 -0.08
CA ALA A 84 13.67 16.06 -1.04
C ALA A 84 12.64 15.45 -2.03
N LYS A 85 13.07 15.28 -3.27
CA LYS A 85 12.32 14.56 -4.30
C LYS A 85 12.87 13.15 -4.46
N VAL A 86 12.03 12.15 -4.25
CA VAL A 86 12.41 10.74 -4.32
C VAL A 86 11.67 10.06 -5.47
N PHE A 87 12.40 9.33 -6.30
CA PHE A 87 11.82 8.51 -7.37
C PHE A 87 12.07 7.03 -7.08
N VAL A 88 10.99 6.26 -6.98
CA VAL A 88 11.02 4.82 -6.72
C VAL A 88 10.71 4.07 -8.02
N ILE A 89 11.62 3.23 -8.46
CA ILE A 89 11.46 2.39 -9.66
C ILE A 89 11.13 0.96 -9.25
N GLY A 90 9.92 0.54 -9.56
CA GLY A 90 9.29 -0.70 -9.10
C GLY A 90 8.46 -0.45 -7.84
N ALA A 91 7.16 -0.72 -7.92
CA ALA A 91 6.21 -0.61 -6.81
C ALA A 91 5.70 -1.99 -6.35
N GLY A 92 6.62 -2.95 -6.28
CA GLY A 92 6.43 -4.23 -5.58
C GLY A 92 6.55 -4.04 -4.07
N VAL A 93 6.70 -5.14 -3.32
CA VAL A 93 6.76 -5.10 -1.84
C VAL A 93 7.87 -4.16 -1.34
N ALA A 94 9.08 -4.25 -1.90
CA ALA A 94 10.19 -3.37 -1.52
C ALA A 94 9.93 -1.92 -1.90
N GLY A 95 9.44 -1.68 -3.13
CA GLY A 95 9.17 -0.33 -3.62
C GLY A 95 8.06 0.37 -2.83
N LEU A 96 6.96 -0.31 -2.52
CA LEU A 96 5.89 0.25 -1.69
C LEU A 96 6.36 0.52 -0.26
N ALA A 97 7.22 -0.33 0.32
CA ALA A 97 7.84 -0.07 1.62
C ALA A 97 8.75 1.16 1.60
N ALA A 98 9.58 1.30 0.54
CA ALA A 98 10.42 2.47 0.34
C ALA A 98 9.57 3.74 0.14
N LEU A 99 8.52 3.67 -0.68
CA LEU A 99 7.59 4.76 -0.91
C LEU A 99 6.95 5.24 0.39
N GLY A 100 6.38 4.32 1.19
CA GLY A 100 5.76 4.65 2.48
C GLY A 100 6.74 5.26 3.47
N ALA A 101 7.97 4.77 3.52
CA ALA A 101 9.02 5.32 4.37
C ALA A 101 9.43 6.74 3.93
N ALA A 102 9.62 6.97 2.64
CA ALA A 102 10.01 8.28 2.11
C ALA A 102 8.90 9.33 2.28
N VAL A 103 7.63 8.96 2.05
CA VAL A 103 6.46 9.82 2.36
C VAL A 103 6.40 10.11 3.85
N GLY A 104 6.61 9.11 4.71
CA GLY A 104 6.64 9.26 6.17
C GLY A 104 7.74 10.21 6.66
N LEU A 105 8.86 10.30 5.95
CA LEU A 105 9.93 11.27 6.20
C LEU A 105 9.63 12.65 5.60
N GLY A 106 8.52 12.86 4.91
CA GLY A 106 8.07 14.14 4.38
C GLY A 106 8.68 14.52 3.03
N ALA A 107 9.21 13.56 2.27
CA ALA A 107 9.69 13.78 0.91
C ALA A 107 8.52 13.88 -0.09
N ILE A 108 8.75 14.53 -1.23
CA ILE A 108 7.89 14.45 -2.42
C ILE A 108 8.27 13.16 -3.15
N VAL A 109 7.37 12.18 -3.17
CA VAL A 109 7.65 10.85 -3.70
C VAL A 109 6.91 10.61 -5.01
N ARG A 110 7.64 10.13 -6.00
CA ARG A 110 7.13 9.63 -7.26
C ARG A 110 7.50 8.17 -7.43
N ALA A 111 6.67 7.40 -8.10
CA ALA A 111 6.97 6.00 -8.39
C ALA A 111 6.55 5.62 -9.80
N ASN A 112 7.28 4.66 -10.38
CA ASN A 112 6.92 4.00 -11.63
C ASN A 112 6.90 2.48 -11.44
N ASP A 113 5.95 1.82 -12.10
CA ASP A 113 5.92 0.37 -12.26
C ASP A 113 5.39 0.05 -13.66
N THR A 114 5.79 -1.08 -14.21
CA THR A 114 5.31 -1.54 -15.53
C THR A 114 3.89 -2.08 -15.46
N ARG A 115 3.37 -2.37 -14.27
CA ARG A 115 2.01 -2.87 -14.02
C ARG A 115 1.07 -1.69 -13.73
N PRO A 116 0.10 -1.41 -14.60
CA PRO A 116 -0.77 -0.24 -14.45
C PRO A 116 -1.68 -0.31 -13.21
N GLU A 117 -2.03 -1.52 -12.74
CA GLU A 117 -2.88 -1.73 -11.56
C GLU A 117 -2.24 -1.23 -10.25
N VAL A 118 -0.92 -1.03 -10.24
CA VAL A 118 -0.19 -0.53 -9.05
C VAL A 118 -0.35 0.98 -8.86
N ALA A 119 -0.77 1.71 -9.90
CA ALA A 119 -0.92 3.17 -9.85
C ALA A 119 -1.84 3.65 -8.71
N ASP A 120 -2.94 2.93 -8.45
CA ASP A 120 -3.86 3.29 -7.37
C ASP A 120 -3.27 3.03 -5.99
N GLN A 121 -2.43 1.99 -5.84
CA GLN A 121 -1.71 1.72 -4.59
C GLN A 121 -0.70 2.83 -4.30
N VAL A 122 0.07 3.26 -5.30
CA VAL A 122 1.03 4.38 -5.20
C VAL A 122 0.32 5.65 -4.75
N LYS A 123 -0.78 6.01 -5.40
CA LYS A 123 -1.59 7.20 -5.05
C LYS A 123 -2.18 7.12 -3.64
N SER A 124 -2.66 5.95 -3.23
CA SER A 124 -3.25 5.75 -1.90
C SER A 124 -2.23 5.92 -0.77
N MET A 125 -0.95 5.75 -1.07
CA MET A 125 0.15 5.97 -0.12
C MET A 125 0.68 7.42 -0.11
N GLY A 126 0.05 8.34 -0.87
CA GLY A 126 0.43 9.74 -0.89
C GLY A 126 1.56 10.08 -1.86
N ALA A 127 1.84 9.21 -2.84
CA ALA A 127 2.84 9.45 -3.87
C ALA A 127 2.22 9.65 -5.25
N GLU A 128 2.99 10.23 -6.16
CA GLU A 128 2.61 10.43 -7.56
C GLU A 128 3.06 9.24 -8.40
N PHE A 129 2.15 8.66 -9.18
CA PHE A 129 2.51 7.64 -10.16
C PHE A 129 2.95 8.29 -11.46
N VAL A 130 4.14 7.94 -11.94
CA VAL A 130 4.72 8.42 -13.20
C VAL A 130 4.48 7.37 -14.28
N PRO A 131 3.53 7.55 -15.19
CA PRO A 131 3.31 6.61 -16.28
C PRO A 131 4.43 6.70 -17.33
N VAL A 132 4.65 5.59 -18.03
CA VAL A 132 5.44 5.59 -19.27
C VAL A 132 4.49 5.92 -20.42
N ASP A 133 4.90 6.82 -21.30
CA ASP A 133 4.11 7.20 -22.48
C ASP A 133 4.20 6.11 -23.57
N TYR A 134 3.73 4.92 -23.22
CA TYR A 134 3.67 3.75 -24.09
C TYR A 134 2.68 2.73 -23.51
N GLN A 135 1.70 2.33 -24.30
CA GLN A 135 0.67 1.38 -23.83
C GLN A 135 1.10 -0.06 -24.09
N GLU A 136 1.51 -0.73 -23.03
CA GLU A 136 1.77 -2.17 -23.01
C GLU A 136 1.43 -2.73 -21.63
N GLU A 137 0.78 -3.90 -21.58
CA GLU A 137 0.46 -4.57 -20.33
C GLU A 137 1.71 -5.23 -19.74
N GLY A 138 2.11 -4.81 -18.55
CA GLY A 138 3.34 -5.25 -17.87
C GLY A 138 3.16 -6.38 -16.87
N SER A 139 1.92 -6.87 -16.64
CA SER A 139 1.61 -7.89 -15.63
C SER A 139 2.14 -9.27 -16.06
N GLY A 140 2.90 -9.90 -15.17
CA GLY A 140 3.49 -11.23 -15.36
C GLY A 140 2.95 -12.26 -14.36
N VAL A 141 3.49 -13.45 -14.38
CA VAL A 141 3.10 -14.56 -13.50
C VAL A 141 3.68 -14.35 -12.08
N GLY A 142 2.89 -14.65 -11.03
CA GLY A 142 3.37 -14.61 -9.64
C GLY A 142 3.62 -13.21 -9.09
N GLY A 143 3.00 -12.17 -9.67
CA GLY A 143 3.12 -10.77 -9.20
C GLY A 143 4.42 -10.07 -9.63
N TYR A 144 5.21 -10.68 -10.50
CA TYR A 144 6.36 -10.04 -11.14
C TYR A 144 5.96 -9.37 -12.46
N ALA A 145 6.73 -8.37 -12.88
CA ALA A 145 6.58 -7.78 -14.19
C ALA A 145 7.12 -8.73 -15.28
N LYS A 146 6.50 -8.72 -16.47
CA LYS A 146 7.05 -9.40 -17.65
C LYS A 146 8.18 -8.59 -18.29
N VAL A 147 8.96 -9.22 -19.15
CA VAL A 147 9.92 -8.51 -20.00
C VAL A 147 9.15 -7.70 -21.03
N MET A 148 9.37 -6.39 -21.03
CA MET A 148 8.68 -5.43 -21.90
C MET A 148 9.33 -5.34 -23.27
N SER A 149 8.56 -4.89 -24.27
CA SER A 149 9.06 -4.67 -25.62
C SER A 149 10.15 -3.60 -25.68
N GLU A 150 10.96 -3.60 -26.74
CA GLU A 150 12.01 -2.58 -26.96
C GLU A 150 11.41 -1.16 -27.01
N GLY A 151 10.24 -1.00 -27.65
CA GLY A 151 9.54 0.28 -27.71
C GLY A 151 9.17 0.81 -26.33
N PHE A 152 8.64 -0.04 -25.47
CA PHE A 152 8.37 0.31 -24.08
C PHE A 152 9.65 0.67 -23.32
N GLN A 153 10.71 -0.10 -23.48
CA GLN A 153 11.99 0.16 -22.80
C GLN A 153 12.59 1.51 -23.20
N LEU A 154 12.48 1.91 -24.47
CA LEU A 154 12.94 3.22 -24.97
C LEU A 154 12.11 4.36 -24.33
N ALA A 155 10.79 4.25 -24.32
CA ALA A 155 9.91 5.24 -23.69
C ALA A 155 10.14 5.32 -22.18
N GLN A 156 10.37 4.19 -21.51
CA GLN A 156 10.70 4.11 -20.09
C GLN A 156 12.03 4.81 -19.78
N ARG A 157 13.08 4.57 -20.59
CA ARG A 157 14.37 5.27 -20.44
C ARG A 157 14.22 6.77 -20.60
N ALA A 158 13.44 7.23 -21.58
CA ALA A 158 13.17 8.66 -21.76
C ALA A 158 12.45 9.27 -20.55
N THR A 159 11.49 8.54 -19.97
CA THR A 159 10.78 8.96 -18.75
C THR A 159 11.75 9.02 -17.56
N PHE A 160 12.59 8.01 -17.38
CA PHE A 160 13.55 7.95 -16.28
C PHE A 160 14.64 9.03 -16.39
N ALA A 161 15.09 9.35 -17.61
CA ALA A 161 16.03 10.44 -17.82
C ALA A 161 15.44 11.81 -17.38
N LYS A 162 14.17 12.06 -17.66
CA LYS A 162 13.48 13.27 -17.18
C LYS A 162 13.37 13.29 -15.64
N GLN A 163 13.09 12.14 -15.03
CA GLN A 163 13.03 12.05 -13.57
C GLN A 163 14.41 12.23 -12.94
N ALA A 164 15.46 11.59 -13.46
CA ALA A 164 16.82 11.68 -12.95
C ALA A 164 17.33 13.13 -12.88
N ALA A 165 17.01 13.96 -13.88
CA ALA A 165 17.39 15.38 -13.90
C ALA A 165 16.66 16.24 -12.84
N ASP A 166 15.49 15.79 -12.35
CA ASP A 166 14.65 16.57 -11.40
C ASP A 166 14.73 16.10 -9.95
N VAL A 167 14.97 14.81 -9.72
CA VAL A 167 14.93 14.23 -8.38
C VAL A 167 16.28 14.30 -7.65
N ASP A 168 16.23 14.19 -6.33
CA ASP A 168 17.40 14.15 -5.47
C ASP A 168 17.82 12.70 -5.13
N ILE A 169 16.84 11.77 -5.10
CA ILE A 169 17.07 10.38 -4.68
C ILE A 169 16.35 9.45 -5.63
N ILE A 170 17.05 8.37 -6.05
CA ILE A 170 16.45 7.27 -6.82
C ILE A 170 16.58 5.97 -6.02
N ILE A 171 15.50 5.22 -5.91
CA ILE A 171 15.50 3.88 -5.30
C ILE A 171 15.02 2.88 -6.36
N THR A 172 15.87 1.91 -6.72
CA THR A 172 15.53 0.91 -7.72
C THR A 172 15.27 -0.44 -7.07
N THR A 173 14.21 -1.12 -7.50
CA THR A 173 13.77 -2.40 -6.93
C THR A 173 13.42 -3.44 -7.99
N ALA A 174 13.81 -3.22 -9.25
CA ALA A 174 13.43 -4.10 -10.35
C ALA A 174 14.30 -5.37 -10.38
N LEU A 175 13.73 -6.46 -9.93
CA LEU A 175 14.34 -7.79 -9.92
C LEU A 175 13.52 -8.78 -10.74
N ILE A 176 14.22 -9.61 -11.52
CA ILE A 176 13.64 -10.76 -12.21
C ILE A 176 14.29 -12.00 -11.58
N PRO A 177 13.54 -12.86 -10.88
CA PRO A 177 14.10 -14.05 -10.24
C PRO A 177 14.88 -14.91 -11.21
N GLY A 178 16.12 -15.28 -10.83
CA GLY A 178 16.99 -16.14 -11.60
C GLY A 178 17.60 -15.53 -12.89
N LYS A 179 17.44 -14.20 -13.09
CA LYS A 179 18.05 -13.48 -14.23
C LYS A 179 18.83 -12.26 -13.73
N PRO A 180 19.82 -11.77 -14.51
CA PRO A 180 20.46 -10.51 -14.23
C PRO A 180 19.44 -9.37 -14.17
N ALA A 181 19.66 -8.41 -13.27
CA ALA A 181 18.79 -7.25 -13.13
C ALA A 181 18.81 -6.38 -14.39
N PRO A 182 17.66 -5.84 -14.83
CA PRO A 182 17.61 -4.96 -15.99
C PRO A 182 18.32 -3.64 -15.68
N LYS A 183 19.11 -3.12 -16.63
CA LYS A 183 19.76 -1.81 -16.53
C LYS A 183 18.76 -0.72 -16.87
N LEU A 184 18.31 0.00 -15.84
CA LEU A 184 17.26 1.03 -15.92
C LEU A 184 17.82 2.44 -15.81
N ILE A 185 18.88 2.63 -15.02
CA ILE A 185 19.58 3.90 -14.83
C ILE A 185 20.92 3.81 -15.52
N THR A 186 21.08 4.60 -16.58
CA THR A 186 22.30 4.66 -17.37
C THR A 186 23.31 5.64 -16.77
N THR A 187 24.55 5.54 -17.18
CA THR A 187 25.63 6.48 -16.80
C THR A 187 25.26 7.93 -17.13
N GLU A 188 24.62 8.17 -18.29
CA GLU A 188 24.20 9.53 -18.68
C GLU A 188 23.08 10.08 -17.76
N MET A 189 22.19 9.22 -17.28
CA MET A 189 21.18 9.63 -16.28
C MET A 189 21.84 10.01 -14.96
N VAL A 190 22.85 9.25 -14.52
CA VAL A 190 23.62 9.58 -13.31
C VAL A 190 24.32 10.94 -13.46
N LYS A 191 24.95 11.21 -14.61
CA LYS A 191 25.58 12.52 -14.90
C LYS A 191 24.58 13.67 -14.89
N SER A 192 23.31 13.42 -15.22
CA SER A 192 22.26 14.45 -15.22
C SER A 192 21.72 14.78 -13.82
N MET A 193 22.00 13.94 -12.83
CA MET A 193 21.57 14.17 -11.44
C MET A 193 22.41 15.29 -10.80
N ARG A 194 21.82 15.92 -9.82
CA ARG A 194 22.51 16.98 -9.06
C ARG A 194 23.63 16.39 -8.20
N PRO A 195 24.80 17.06 -8.08
CA PRO A 195 25.83 16.65 -7.12
C PRO A 195 25.26 16.55 -5.70
N GLY A 196 25.61 15.46 -4.98
CA GLY A 196 25.05 15.15 -3.66
C GLY A 196 23.74 14.34 -3.70
N SER A 197 23.23 14.00 -4.90
CA SER A 197 22.13 13.06 -5.05
C SER A 197 22.53 11.64 -4.65
N VAL A 198 21.53 10.80 -4.37
CA VAL A 198 21.75 9.43 -3.91
C VAL A 198 20.94 8.44 -4.76
N ILE A 199 21.57 7.32 -5.14
CA ILE A 199 20.90 6.16 -5.73
C ILE A 199 21.05 4.99 -4.77
N VAL A 200 19.95 4.30 -4.44
CA VAL A 200 19.99 3.02 -3.71
C VAL A 200 19.47 1.92 -4.63
N ASP A 201 20.34 0.97 -4.92
CA ASP A 201 20.06 -0.10 -5.86
C ASP A 201 19.83 -1.43 -5.13
N LEU A 202 18.55 -1.81 -4.94
CA LEU A 202 18.19 -3.04 -4.27
C LEU A 202 18.44 -4.29 -5.15
N ALA A 203 18.72 -4.09 -6.44
CA ALA A 203 19.04 -5.17 -7.36
C ALA A 203 20.56 -5.46 -7.45
N ALA A 204 21.37 -4.83 -6.60
CA ALA A 204 22.85 -4.92 -6.65
C ALA A 204 23.38 -6.35 -6.66
N GLU A 205 22.77 -7.27 -5.89
CA GLU A 205 23.16 -8.67 -5.82
C GLU A 205 23.05 -9.39 -7.19
N GLN A 206 22.15 -8.94 -8.06
CA GLN A 206 21.96 -9.48 -9.42
C GLN A 206 22.53 -8.55 -10.50
N GLY A 207 23.56 -7.79 -10.17
CA GLY A 207 24.28 -6.89 -11.06
C GLY A 207 23.78 -5.44 -11.07
N GLY A 208 22.66 -5.14 -10.39
CA GLY A 208 22.13 -3.80 -10.21
C GLY A 208 21.29 -3.26 -11.39
N ASN A 209 20.37 -2.37 -11.06
CA ASN A 209 19.57 -1.61 -12.03
C ASN A 209 20.28 -0.35 -12.54
N CYS A 210 21.27 0.17 -11.81
CA CYS A 210 22.12 1.25 -12.27
C CYS A 210 23.41 0.68 -12.87
N GLU A 211 23.87 1.24 -13.99
CA GLU A 211 25.10 0.80 -14.65
C GLU A 211 26.35 0.97 -13.78
N LEU A 212 26.37 1.97 -12.91
CA LEU A 212 27.50 2.30 -12.06
C LEU A 212 27.44 1.68 -10.66
N THR A 213 26.47 0.81 -10.40
CA THR A 213 26.35 0.09 -9.13
C THR A 213 27.51 -0.90 -8.96
N VAL A 214 28.14 -0.88 -7.78
CA VAL A 214 29.11 -1.89 -7.35
C VAL A 214 28.47 -2.70 -6.22
N PRO A 215 28.24 -4.01 -6.42
CA PRO A 215 27.63 -4.85 -5.39
C PRO A 215 28.41 -4.87 -4.09
N GLY A 216 27.73 -4.68 -2.97
CA GLY A 216 28.29 -4.64 -1.62
C GLY A 216 28.90 -3.30 -1.20
N GLU A 217 29.06 -2.34 -2.10
CA GLU A 217 29.80 -1.11 -1.85
C GLU A 217 28.91 0.16 -1.93
N VAL A 218 29.44 1.23 -1.35
CA VAL A 218 28.97 2.60 -1.57
C VAL A 218 30.06 3.33 -2.37
N VAL A 219 29.70 3.80 -3.54
CA VAL A 219 30.62 4.50 -4.44
C VAL A 219 30.09 5.89 -4.79
N VAL A 220 30.99 6.84 -5.01
CA VAL A 220 30.61 8.16 -5.54
C VAL A 220 31.05 8.20 -7.00
N ARG A 221 30.11 8.44 -7.90
CA ARG A 221 30.35 8.60 -9.35
C ARG A 221 29.61 9.84 -9.84
N GLU A 222 30.27 10.69 -10.62
CA GLU A 222 29.70 11.93 -11.17
C GLU A 222 29.07 12.84 -10.09
N GLY A 223 29.60 12.83 -8.86
CA GLY A 223 29.06 13.56 -7.72
C GLY A 223 27.79 12.94 -7.09
N VAL A 224 27.37 11.76 -7.55
CA VAL A 224 26.22 11.01 -7.02
C VAL A 224 26.70 9.85 -6.17
N THR A 225 26.11 9.66 -4.99
CA THR A 225 26.39 8.51 -4.11
C THR A 225 25.52 7.33 -4.54
N ILE A 226 26.14 6.22 -4.92
CA ILE A 226 25.46 5.00 -5.36
C ILE A 226 25.69 3.93 -4.30
N ILE A 227 24.59 3.45 -3.71
CA ILE A 227 24.57 2.46 -2.63
C ILE A 227 24.15 1.12 -3.22
N GLY A 228 25.09 0.18 -3.30
CA GLY A 228 24.90 -1.17 -3.82
C GLY A 228 24.86 -2.26 -2.74
N TYR A 229 24.35 -1.98 -1.55
CA TYR A 229 24.31 -2.96 -0.46
C TYR A 229 23.48 -4.19 -0.82
N THR A 230 24.05 -5.38 -0.58
CA THR A 230 23.41 -6.68 -0.81
C THR A 230 22.76 -7.26 0.46
N ASP A 231 22.96 -6.60 1.61
CA ASP A 231 22.57 -7.08 2.93
C ASP A 231 21.55 -6.17 3.66
N LEU A 232 20.77 -5.38 2.91
CA LEU A 232 19.83 -4.41 3.48
C LEU A 232 18.90 -4.97 4.57
N PRO A 233 18.32 -6.20 4.45
CA PRO A 233 17.54 -6.80 5.54
C PRO A 233 18.36 -7.04 6.81
N SER A 234 19.61 -7.46 6.68
CA SER A 234 20.52 -7.72 7.81
C SER A 234 20.89 -6.45 8.57
N ARG A 235 20.83 -5.29 7.93
CA ARG A 235 21.03 -3.97 8.55
C ARG A 235 19.87 -3.53 9.44
N LEU A 236 18.79 -4.34 9.52
CA LEU A 236 17.71 -4.26 10.51
C LEU A 236 17.55 -5.63 11.20
N ALA A 237 18.65 -6.14 11.74
CA ALA A 237 18.80 -7.52 12.22
C ALA A 237 17.67 -7.99 13.16
N LYS A 238 17.27 -7.16 14.13
CA LYS A 238 16.19 -7.50 15.07
C LYS A 238 14.86 -7.72 14.34
N GLN A 239 14.51 -6.81 13.43
CA GLN A 239 13.25 -6.88 12.68
C GLN A 239 13.26 -8.05 11.70
N ALA A 240 14.37 -8.23 10.97
CA ALA A 240 14.54 -9.33 10.02
C ALA A 240 14.43 -10.68 10.72
N SER A 241 15.15 -10.88 11.84
CA SER A 241 15.08 -12.11 12.62
C SER A 241 13.68 -12.42 13.14
N THR A 242 12.95 -11.40 13.63
CA THR A 242 11.59 -11.58 14.14
C THR A 242 10.62 -12.00 13.04
N LEU A 243 10.67 -11.34 11.87
CA LEU A 243 9.79 -11.68 10.76
C LEU A 243 10.14 -13.04 10.15
N TYR A 244 11.43 -13.33 9.97
CA TYR A 244 11.89 -14.62 9.46
C TYR A 244 11.50 -15.78 10.40
N ALA A 245 11.72 -15.61 11.70
CA ALA A 245 11.28 -16.59 12.70
C ALA A 245 9.76 -16.82 12.64
N THR A 246 8.98 -15.77 12.42
CA THR A 246 7.52 -15.89 12.25
C THR A 246 7.17 -16.66 10.97
N ASN A 247 7.83 -16.38 9.84
CA ASN A 247 7.61 -17.14 8.61
C ASN A 247 7.96 -18.63 8.79
N LEU A 248 9.08 -18.94 9.46
CA LEU A 248 9.48 -20.32 9.81
C LEU A 248 8.45 -21.01 10.71
N LEU A 249 7.98 -20.30 11.75
CA LEU A 249 6.94 -20.84 12.63
C LEU A 249 5.68 -21.22 11.85
N ARG A 250 5.24 -20.37 10.92
CA ARG A 250 4.07 -20.65 10.07
C ARG A 250 4.26 -21.85 9.16
N LEU A 251 5.47 -22.06 8.63
CA LEU A 251 5.78 -23.26 7.86
C LEU A 251 5.78 -24.50 8.75
N ILE A 252 6.36 -24.41 9.95
CA ILE A 252 6.37 -25.53 10.92
C ILE A 252 4.94 -25.91 11.35
N GLU A 253 4.05 -24.95 11.54
CA GLU A 253 2.63 -25.21 11.82
C GLU A 253 1.94 -26.01 10.71
N GLU A 254 2.29 -25.78 9.45
CA GLU A 254 1.77 -26.56 8.31
C GLU A 254 2.41 -27.98 8.25
N LEU A 255 3.67 -28.12 8.66
CA LEU A 255 4.39 -29.39 8.67
C LEU A 255 4.02 -30.29 9.88
N CYS A 256 3.54 -29.70 10.98
CA CYS A 256 3.22 -30.39 12.23
C CYS A 256 1.74 -30.21 12.62
N LYS A 257 0.82 -30.47 11.69
CA LYS A 257 -0.64 -30.27 11.90
C LYS A 257 -1.19 -31.09 13.07
N THR A 258 -0.67 -32.30 13.28
CA THR A 258 -1.08 -33.21 14.36
C THR A 258 -0.48 -32.86 15.73
N LYS A 259 0.51 -31.95 15.78
CA LYS A 259 1.22 -31.51 16.99
C LYS A 259 1.82 -32.68 17.81
N ASP A 260 2.19 -33.78 17.16
CA ASP A 260 2.81 -34.97 17.73
C ASP A 260 4.35 -34.90 17.73
N GLY A 261 4.93 -33.76 17.36
CA GLY A 261 6.37 -33.53 17.25
C GLY A 261 7.01 -34.15 16.01
N ARG A 262 6.21 -34.66 15.07
CA ARG A 262 6.71 -35.22 13.80
C ARG A 262 6.46 -34.25 12.67
N ILE A 263 7.48 -34.13 11.81
CA ILE A 263 7.39 -33.34 10.58
C ILE A 263 6.79 -34.21 9.49
N ASP A 264 5.64 -33.78 8.95
CA ASP A 264 5.00 -34.43 7.79
C ASP A 264 5.24 -33.61 6.52
N VAL A 265 6.08 -34.13 5.63
CA VAL A 265 6.36 -33.54 4.31
C VAL A 265 5.40 -34.16 3.30
N ASN A 266 4.13 -33.77 3.40
CA ASN A 266 3.07 -34.24 2.53
C ASN A 266 3.09 -33.52 1.15
N PHE A 267 3.29 -34.27 0.07
CA PHE A 267 3.32 -33.74 -1.30
C PHE A 267 1.94 -33.51 -1.92
N ASP A 268 0.87 -33.95 -1.27
CA ASP A 268 -0.50 -33.60 -1.66
C ASP A 268 -0.81 -32.12 -1.29
N ASP A 269 -0.07 -31.58 -0.33
CA ASP A 269 -0.13 -30.17 0.02
C ASP A 269 0.75 -29.34 -0.92
N GLU A 270 0.12 -28.49 -1.74
CA GLU A 270 0.76 -27.65 -2.75
C GLU A 270 1.86 -26.73 -2.17
N VAL A 271 1.63 -26.20 -0.94
CA VAL A 271 2.59 -25.31 -0.28
C VAL A 271 3.83 -26.09 0.15
N ILE A 272 3.63 -27.23 0.80
CA ILE A 272 4.73 -28.09 1.27
C ILE A 272 5.48 -28.64 0.06
N ARG A 273 4.77 -29.08 -1.00
CA ARG A 273 5.39 -29.57 -2.24
C ARG A 273 6.23 -28.50 -2.92
N GLY A 274 5.71 -27.25 -2.99
CA GLY A 274 6.40 -26.11 -3.60
C GLY A 274 7.67 -25.72 -2.84
N ALA A 275 7.61 -25.71 -1.52
CA ALA A 275 8.74 -25.36 -0.67
C ALA A 275 9.79 -26.47 -0.56
N THR A 276 9.42 -27.75 -0.80
CA THR A 276 10.35 -28.88 -0.68
C THR A 276 11.19 -29.04 -1.93
N VAL A 277 12.49 -28.88 -1.82
CA VAL A 277 13.45 -28.98 -2.93
C VAL A 277 14.23 -30.28 -2.92
N ILE A 278 14.36 -30.94 -1.75
CA ILE A 278 14.93 -32.26 -1.59
C ILE A 278 14.10 -33.04 -0.57
N LYS A 279 13.73 -34.29 -0.86
CA LYS A 279 13.03 -35.18 0.05
C LYS A 279 13.80 -36.48 0.20
N GLN A 280 14.34 -36.76 1.41
CA GLN A 280 15.10 -37.98 1.72
C GLN A 280 16.24 -38.29 0.71
N GLY A 281 16.95 -37.23 0.28
CA GLY A 281 18.02 -37.36 -0.66
C GLY A 281 17.62 -37.32 -2.15
N GLU A 282 16.33 -37.32 -2.47
CA GLU A 282 15.83 -37.13 -3.82
C GLU A 282 15.59 -35.64 -4.11
N ILE A 283 16.19 -35.11 -5.17
CA ILE A 283 15.97 -33.74 -5.64
C ILE A 283 14.59 -33.65 -6.29
N THR A 284 13.70 -32.88 -5.68
CA THR A 284 12.31 -32.72 -6.09
C THR A 284 12.03 -31.35 -6.72
N TRP A 285 13.07 -30.54 -6.92
CA TRP A 285 13.02 -29.25 -7.61
C TRP A 285 13.32 -29.41 -9.12
N PRO A 286 12.64 -28.68 -10.04
CA PRO A 286 11.58 -27.68 -9.78
C PRO A 286 10.26 -28.34 -9.37
N PRO A 287 9.43 -27.63 -8.57
CA PRO A 287 8.10 -28.11 -8.24
C PRO A 287 7.22 -28.15 -9.50
N PRO A 288 6.18 -29.01 -9.56
CA PRO A 288 5.18 -28.93 -10.61
C PRO A 288 4.53 -27.52 -10.61
N PRO A 289 4.06 -27.04 -11.76
CA PRO A 289 3.36 -25.76 -11.82
C PRO A 289 2.19 -25.80 -10.83
N PRO A 290 1.91 -24.68 -10.12
CA PRO A 290 0.80 -24.62 -9.16
C PRO A 290 -0.47 -25.08 -9.87
N ARG A 291 -1.22 -25.99 -9.26
CA ARG A 291 -2.58 -26.30 -9.69
C ARG A 291 -3.31 -24.99 -9.55
N LEU A 292 -3.63 -24.34 -10.66
CA LEU A 292 -4.23 -23.03 -10.72
C LEU A 292 -5.29 -22.92 -9.63
N SER A 293 -5.04 -22.11 -8.61
CA SER A 293 -6.11 -21.44 -7.91
C SER A 293 -6.87 -20.76 -9.03
N VAL A 294 -8.07 -21.28 -9.32
CA VAL A 294 -8.95 -20.72 -10.35
C VAL A 294 -9.14 -19.27 -9.95
N ALA A 295 -8.42 -18.38 -10.60
CA ALA A 295 -8.89 -17.02 -10.76
C ALA A 295 -10.33 -17.19 -11.27
N PRO A 296 -11.32 -16.47 -10.69
CA PRO A 296 -12.70 -16.59 -11.16
C PRO A 296 -12.63 -16.56 -12.69
N PRO A 297 -13.24 -17.51 -13.40
CA PRO A 297 -13.06 -17.63 -14.83
C PRO A 297 -13.32 -16.27 -15.43
N ALA A 298 -12.33 -15.71 -16.09
CA ALA A 298 -12.53 -14.59 -16.98
C ALA A 298 -13.63 -15.05 -17.92
N ALA A 299 -14.81 -14.47 -17.78
CA ALA A 299 -15.96 -14.83 -18.59
C ALA A 299 -15.49 -14.81 -20.04
N LYS A 300 -15.46 -15.99 -20.67
CA LYS A 300 -15.27 -16.10 -22.12
C LYS A 300 -16.21 -15.10 -22.75
N ALA A 301 -15.64 -14.11 -23.43
CA ALA A 301 -16.40 -13.21 -24.27
C ALA A 301 -17.11 -14.07 -25.34
N ALA A 302 -18.33 -14.47 -25.06
CA ALA A 302 -19.27 -14.85 -26.11
C ALA A 302 -19.57 -13.56 -26.86
N ALA A 303 -19.36 -13.59 -28.17
CA ALA A 303 -19.78 -12.52 -29.04
C ALA A 303 -21.28 -12.27 -28.80
N ALA A 304 -21.58 -11.19 -28.12
CA ALA A 304 -22.93 -10.73 -27.84
C ALA A 304 -23.10 -9.31 -28.39
N ALA A 305 -24.23 -9.14 -29.03
CA ALA A 305 -24.75 -7.90 -29.52
C ALA A 305 -24.72 -6.76 -28.48
N PRO A 306 -24.72 -5.49 -28.86
CA PRO A 306 -24.52 -4.38 -27.95
C PRO A 306 -25.62 -4.31 -26.91
N ALA A 307 -25.29 -4.59 -25.67
CA ALA A 307 -26.15 -4.43 -24.51
C ALA A 307 -26.05 -3.03 -23.92
N PRO A 308 -27.14 -2.51 -23.32
CA PRO A 308 -27.18 -1.14 -22.78
C PRO A 308 -26.17 -0.94 -21.64
N ALA A 309 -25.61 0.24 -21.56
CA ALA A 309 -24.61 0.66 -20.60
C ALA A 309 -24.97 0.29 -19.14
N ALA A 310 -24.22 -0.64 -18.56
CA ALA A 310 -24.34 -1.02 -17.16
C ALA A 310 -23.78 0.09 -16.28
N LYS A 311 -24.58 0.60 -15.35
CA LYS A 311 -24.20 1.54 -14.30
C LYS A 311 -23.11 0.89 -13.42
N LYS A 312 -21.90 1.45 -13.43
CA LYS A 312 -20.84 1.08 -12.49
C LYS A 312 -21.25 1.48 -11.07
N SER A 313 -21.45 0.50 -10.21
CA SER A 313 -21.57 0.75 -8.77
C SER A 313 -20.18 1.08 -8.21
N SER A 314 -19.91 2.34 -7.95
CA SER A 314 -18.71 2.80 -7.28
C SER A 314 -18.89 2.68 -5.77
N HIS A 315 -18.27 1.68 -5.14
CA HIS A 315 -17.98 1.72 -3.72
C HIS A 315 -16.49 2.05 -3.56
N GLY A 316 -16.19 3.34 -3.50
CA GLY A 316 -14.87 3.86 -3.25
C GLY A 316 -15.00 5.29 -2.76
N HIS A 317 -14.64 5.53 -1.51
CA HIS A 317 -14.50 6.88 -0.96
C HIS A 317 -13.30 7.56 -1.61
N GLY A 318 -13.57 8.49 -2.50
CA GLY A 318 -12.56 9.29 -3.17
C GLY A 318 -13.12 9.86 -4.48
N GLY A 319 -13.76 11.04 -4.40
CA GLY A 319 -14.40 11.69 -5.53
C GLY A 319 -13.40 12.13 -6.61
N GLY A 320 -13.29 11.32 -7.65
CA GLY A 320 -12.82 11.69 -8.98
C GLY A 320 -13.96 11.46 -9.95
N GLY A 321 -15.10 12.14 -9.78
CA GLY A 321 -16.14 12.23 -10.80
C GLY A 321 -15.62 13.09 -11.95
N GLU A 322 -15.89 12.69 -13.19
CA GLU A 322 -15.71 13.60 -14.35
C GLU A 322 -16.32 14.96 -14.01
N PRO A 323 -15.68 16.06 -14.35
CA PRO A 323 -16.21 17.39 -14.06
C PRO A 323 -17.60 17.51 -14.66
N MET A 324 -18.59 17.81 -13.79
CA MET A 324 -19.98 18.01 -14.21
C MET A 324 -20.01 19.02 -15.37
N SER A 325 -20.77 18.70 -16.41
CA SER A 325 -20.93 19.65 -17.53
C SER A 325 -21.38 21.02 -17.00
N GLY A 326 -20.90 22.11 -17.59
CA GLY A 326 -21.22 23.46 -17.12
C GLY A 326 -22.74 23.71 -16.99
N LYS A 327 -23.56 23.04 -17.83
CA LYS A 327 -25.03 23.10 -17.74
C LYS A 327 -25.58 22.38 -16.51
N ALA A 328 -25.03 21.24 -16.13
CA ALA A 328 -25.43 20.52 -14.92
C ALA A 328 -25.01 21.26 -13.65
N LEU A 329 -23.83 21.85 -13.67
CA LEU A 329 -23.34 22.70 -12.57
C LEU A 329 -24.20 23.94 -12.38
N ALA A 330 -24.54 24.66 -13.48
CA ALA A 330 -25.44 25.80 -13.45
C ALA A 330 -26.84 25.41 -12.95
N GLY A 331 -27.34 24.22 -13.29
CA GLY A 331 -28.61 23.69 -12.78
C GLY A 331 -28.59 23.48 -11.26
N VAL A 332 -27.54 22.86 -10.72
CA VAL A 332 -27.39 22.62 -9.28
C VAL A 332 -27.30 23.94 -8.52
N PHE A 333 -26.49 24.88 -8.99
CA PHE A 333 -26.41 26.21 -8.35
C PHE A 333 -27.70 27.00 -8.49
N GLY A 334 -28.42 26.90 -9.62
CA GLY A 334 -29.74 27.54 -9.81
C GLY A 334 -30.80 26.99 -8.86
N VAL A 335 -30.89 25.67 -8.70
CA VAL A 335 -31.81 25.03 -7.74
C VAL A 335 -31.41 25.38 -6.30
N GLY A 336 -30.12 25.38 -5.97
CA GLY A 336 -29.63 25.80 -4.65
C GLY A 336 -30.01 27.26 -4.33
N ALA A 337 -29.75 28.16 -5.26
CA ALA A 337 -30.09 29.60 -5.08
C ALA A 337 -31.60 29.80 -4.93
N LEU A 338 -32.42 29.08 -5.71
CA LEU A 338 -33.89 29.14 -5.58
C LEU A 338 -34.36 28.66 -4.20
N LEU A 339 -33.81 27.55 -3.69
CA LEU A 339 -34.14 27.03 -2.36
C LEU A 339 -33.74 28.02 -1.27
N PHE A 340 -32.56 28.63 -1.36
CA PHE A 340 -32.12 29.67 -0.42
C PHE A 340 -33.02 30.88 -0.44
N TRP A 341 -33.43 31.32 -1.64
CA TRP A 341 -34.36 32.43 -1.79
C TRP A 341 -35.73 32.13 -1.20
N LEU A 342 -36.29 30.93 -1.44
CA LEU A 342 -37.54 30.45 -0.86
C LEU A 342 -37.49 30.42 0.68
N VAL A 343 -36.42 29.90 1.25
CA VAL A 343 -36.22 29.86 2.70
C VAL A 343 -36.14 31.30 3.25
N GLY A 344 -35.38 32.19 2.60
CA GLY A 344 -35.26 33.60 3.03
C GLY A 344 -36.57 34.38 2.94
N ALA A 345 -37.43 34.04 1.96
CA ALA A 345 -38.70 34.78 1.71
C ALA A 345 -39.85 34.32 2.62
N TYR A 346 -39.91 33.03 2.99
CA TYR A 346 -41.06 32.43 3.65
C TYR A 346 -40.79 31.89 5.06
N ALA A 347 -39.54 31.71 5.46
CA ALA A 347 -39.22 31.18 6.79
C ALA A 347 -39.24 32.27 7.88
N PRO A 348 -39.61 31.92 9.12
CA PRO A 348 -39.54 32.86 10.26
C PRO A 348 -38.10 33.36 10.51
N PRO A 349 -37.91 34.61 10.97
CA PRO A 349 -36.57 35.18 11.20
C PRO A 349 -35.66 34.33 12.10
N SER A 350 -36.21 33.68 13.12
CA SER A 350 -35.51 32.79 14.03
C SER A 350 -34.98 31.54 13.31
N PHE A 351 -35.76 30.96 12.38
CA PHE A 351 -35.34 29.84 11.57
C PHE A 351 -34.19 30.23 10.62
N VAL A 352 -34.32 31.38 9.94
CA VAL A 352 -33.30 31.90 9.01
C VAL A 352 -31.95 32.08 9.71
N ALA A 353 -31.95 32.61 10.95
CA ALA A 353 -30.73 32.75 11.74
C ALA A 353 -30.03 31.40 12.00
N HIS A 354 -30.79 30.40 12.49
CA HIS A 354 -30.23 29.05 12.77
C HIS A 354 -29.84 28.34 11.50
N PHE A 355 -30.61 28.49 10.42
CA PHE A 355 -30.30 27.88 9.12
C PHE A 355 -29.02 28.45 8.48
N THR A 356 -28.79 29.76 8.63
CA THR A 356 -27.55 30.41 8.17
C THR A 356 -26.33 29.86 8.90
N VAL A 357 -26.42 29.71 10.23
CA VAL A 357 -25.34 29.11 11.02
C VAL A 357 -25.09 27.64 10.60
N PHE A 358 -26.17 26.89 10.39
CA PHE A 358 -26.07 25.49 9.92
C PHE A 358 -25.34 25.37 8.56
N VAL A 359 -25.72 26.19 7.58
CA VAL A 359 -25.10 26.19 6.26
C VAL A 359 -23.62 26.58 6.34
N LEU A 360 -23.31 27.64 7.12
CA LEU A 360 -21.91 28.04 7.34
C LEU A 360 -21.10 26.92 8.00
N ALA A 361 -21.65 26.25 9.00
CA ALA A 361 -21.02 25.12 9.67
C ALA A 361 -20.78 23.93 8.69
N CYS A 362 -21.70 23.66 7.76
CA CYS A 362 -21.53 22.66 6.72
C CYS A 362 -20.37 23.01 5.78
N PHE A 363 -20.24 24.25 5.33
CA PHE A 363 -19.12 24.69 4.49
C PHE A 363 -17.78 24.59 5.22
N ILE A 364 -17.69 25.08 6.44
CA ILE A 364 -16.47 25.01 7.24
C ILE A 364 -16.11 23.55 7.51
N GLY A 365 -17.08 22.73 7.91
CA GLY A 365 -16.87 21.29 8.18
C GLY A 365 -16.36 20.54 6.95
N TYR A 366 -16.94 20.81 5.79
CA TYR A 366 -16.48 20.23 4.53
C TYR A 366 -15.02 20.60 4.23
N MET A 367 -14.68 21.89 4.32
CA MET A 367 -13.32 22.37 4.05
C MET A 367 -12.29 21.79 5.03
N VAL A 368 -12.67 21.67 6.32
CA VAL A 368 -11.80 21.10 7.36
C VAL A 368 -11.56 19.62 7.07
N ILE A 369 -12.63 18.83 6.86
CA ILE A 369 -12.50 17.37 6.66
C ILE A 369 -11.71 17.04 5.38
N TRP A 370 -11.91 17.80 4.30
CA TRP A 370 -11.24 17.56 3.02
C TRP A 370 -9.73 17.81 3.06
N ASN A 371 -9.27 18.66 3.97
CA ASN A 371 -7.86 18.98 4.16
C ASN A 371 -7.17 18.16 5.27
N VAL A 372 -7.87 17.22 5.92
CA VAL A 372 -7.29 16.37 6.95
C VAL A 372 -6.48 15.23 6.29
N ALA A 373 -5.24 15.04 6.76
CA ALA A 373 -4.40 13.94 6.31
C ALA A 373 -5.08 12.57 6.56
N PRO A 374 -4.97 11.60 5.63
CA PRO A 374 -5.59 10.28 5.76
C PRO A 374 -5.29 9.54 7.07
N SER A 375 -4.10 9.75 7.63
CA SER A 375 -3.69 9.19 8.93
C SER A 375 -4.50 9.70 10.13
N LEU A 376 -5.11 10.88 10.01
CA LEU A 376 -5.94 11.50 11.04
C LEU A 376 -7.44 11.24 10.88
N HIS A 377 -7.87 10.66 9.76
CA HIS A 377 -9.29 10.34 9.54
C HIS A 377 -9.85 9.41 10.61
N THR A 378 -9.08 8.45 11.07
CA THR A 378 -9.53 7.47 12.09
C THR A 378 -9.75 8.10 13.47
N PRO A 379 -8.80 8.87 14.05
CA PRO A 379 -9.07 9.64 15.27
C PRO A 379 -10.21 10.63 15.10
N LEU A 380 -10.31 11.27 13.94
CA LEU A 380 -11.39 12.24 13.66
C LEU A 380 -12.77 11.56 13.64
N MET A 381 -12.90 10.38 13.03
CA MET A 381 -14.15 9.58 13.07
C MET A 381 -14.59 9.26 14.50
N SER A 382 -13.67 8.98 15.41
CA SER A 382 -13.99 8.74 16.82
C SER A 382 -14.52 10.01 17.50
N VAL A 383 -13.91 11.16 17.24
CA VAL A 383 -14.34 12.46 17.78
C VAL A 383 -15.69 12.88 17.20
N THR A 384 -15.92 12.70 15.88
CA THR A 384 -17.21 13.03 15.26
C THR A 384 -18.34 12.16 15.78
N ASN A 385 -18.08 10.88 16.11
CA ASN A 385 -19.06 10.01 16.77
C ASN A 385 -19.41 10.50 18.19
N ALA A 386 -18.42 11.00 18.93
CA ALA A 386 -18.66 11.63 20.24
C ALA A 386 -19.49 12.93 20.12
N ILE A 387 -19.23 13.75 19.09
CA ILE A 387 -20.00 14.98 18.83
C ILE A 387 -21.46 14.65 18.47
N SER A 388 -21.73 13.52 17.81
CA SER A 388 -23.09 13.04 17.53
C SER A 388 -23.94 12.87 18.80
N SER A 389 -23.32 12.73 19.98
CA SER A 389 -24.02 12.69 21.27
C SER A 389 -24.82 14.00 21.58
N ILE A 390 -24.40 15.12 21.01
CA ILE A 390 -25.12 16.39 21.14
C ILE A 390 -26.52 16.32 20.51
N ILE A 391 -26.64 15.61 19.38
CA ILE A 391 -27.93 15.36 18.71
C ILE A 391 -28.83 14.50 19.62
N ALA A 392 -28.24 13.51 20.31
CA ALA A 392 -28.97 12.69 21.27
C ALA A 392 -29.54 13.52 22.43
N VAL A 393 -28.78 14.50 22.94
CA VAL A 393 -29.27 15.44 23.98
C VAL A 393 -30.42 16.27 23.44
N GLY A 394 -30.31 16.85 22.24
CA GLY A 394 -31.37 17.59 21.58
C GLY A 394 -32.65 16.75 21.39
N ALA A 395 -32.53 15.52 20.96
CA ALA A 395 -33.67 14.60 20.80
C ALA A 395 -34.29 14.24 22.17
N LEU A 396 -33.46 13.99 23.19
CA LEU A 396 -33.95 13.70 24.55
C LEU A 396 -34.77 14.88 25.15
N VAL A 397 -34.33 16.12 24.93
CA VAL A 397 -35.05 17.29 25.35
C VAL A 397 -36.45 17.37 24.70
N GLN A 398 -36.59 16.92 23.45
CA GLN A 398 -37.88 16.87 22.76
C GLN A 398 -38.77 15.71 23.22
N VAL A 399 -38.20 14.64 23.76
CA VAL A 399 -38.93 13.47 24.27
C VAL A 399 -39.29 13.61 25.73
N ALA A 400 -38.46 14.32 26.52
CA ALA A 400 -38.66 14.50 27.95
C ALA A 400 -39.87 15.39 28.24
N PRO A 401 -40.74 15.07 29.25
CA PRO A 401 -41.82 15.94 29.67
C PRO A 401 -41.24 17.24 30.24
N PRO A 402 -41.93 18.41 30.06
CA PRO A 402 -41.48 19.66 30.62
C PRO A 402 -41.43 19.59 32.16
N LEU A 403 -40.31 20.04 32.75
CA LEU A 403 -40.07 20.03 34.20
C LEU A 403 -40.81 21.13 34.97
N THR A 404 -41.56 21.96 34.29
CA THR A 404 -42.30 23.08 34.90
C THR A 404 -43.80 22.79 34.93
N ASP A 405 -44.43 23.00 36.07
CA ASP A 405 -45.87 22.83 36.36
C ASP A 405 -46.83 23.78 35.59
N GLY A 406 -46.39 24.40 34.56
CA GLY A 406 -47.19 25.26 33.70
C GLY A 406 -47.44 24.58 32.35
N GLY A 407 -48.53 23.83 32.24
CA GLY A 407 -49.23 23.37 31.05
C GLY A 407 -48.59 23.54 29.66
N GLY A 408 -47.34 23.17 29.51
CA GLY A 408 -46.69 23.15 28.20
C GLY A 408 -47.26 22.02 27.37
N ASP A 409 -47.81 22.34 26.21
CA ASP A 409 -48.27 21.35 25.23
C ASP A 409 -47.21 20.29 24.98
N ARG A 410 -47.60 19.03 25.09
CA ARG A 410 -46.73 17.92 24.66
C ARG A 410 -46.36 18.14 23.22
N PRO A 411 -45.09 17.85 22.82
CA PRO A 411 -44.71 17.96 21.43
C PRO A 411 -45.66 17.14 20.57
N ASN A 412 -46.08 17.69 19.44
CA ASN A 412 -46.92 17.01 18.46
C ASN A 412 -46.36 15.60 18.21
N GLU A 413 -47.22 14.59 18.02
CA GLU A 413 -46.86 13.20 17.80
C GLU A 413 -45.82 13.05 16.68
N LEU A 414 -45.86 13.89 15.65
CA LEU A 414 -44.87 13.97 14.60
C LEU A 414 -43.46 14.32 15.13
N ILE A 415 -43.40 15.36 16.00
CA ILE A 415 -42.14 15.81 16.61
C ILE A 415 -41.59 14.72 17.52
N LEU A 416 -42.43 14.08 18.30
CA LEU A 416 -42.07 12.96 19.17
C LEU A 416 -41.54 11.77 18.37
N GLY A 417 -42.21 11.39 17.29
CA GLY A 417 -41.76 10.32 16.39
C GLY A 417 -40.40 10.60 15.73
N LEU A 418 -40.21 11.84 15.25
CA LEU A 418 -38.93 12.29 14.69
C LEU A 418 -37.80 12.30 15.73
N ALA A 419 -38.10 12.76 16.96
CA ALA A 419 -37.13 12.80 18.05
C ALA A 419 -36.67 11.40 18.49
N ILE A 420 -37.62 10.44 18.62
CA ILE A 420 -37.30 9.04 18.93
C ILE A 420 -36.45 8.41 17.82
N THR A 421 -36.80 8.68 16.56
CA THR A 421 -36.03 8.18 15.40
C THR A 421 -34.61 8.75 15.40
N ALA A 422 -34.48 10.06 15.62
CA ALA A 422 -33.17 10.72 15.70
C ALA A 422 -32.33 10.16 16.85
N LEU A 423 -32.94 9.97 18.02
CA LEU A 423 -32.26 9.37 19.19
C LEU A 423 -31.73 7.94 18.88
N THR A 424 -32.57 7.12 18.25
CA THR A 424 -32.22 5.74 17.88
C THR A 424 -31.04 5.71 16.89
N LEU A 425 -31.12 6.49 15.80
CA LEU A 425 -30.06 6.58 14.79
C LEU A 425 -28.75 7.10 15.39
N THR A 426 -28.84 8.12 16.25
CA THR A 426 -27.66 8.69 16.91
C THR A 426 -27.03 7.70 17.89
N ALA A 427 -27.83 6.95 18.64
CA ALA A 427 -27.34 5.90 19.52
C ALA A 427 -26.59 4.80 18.75
N ILE A 428 -27.15 4.34 17.62
CA ILE A 428 -26.50 3.35 16.74
C ILE A 428 -25.16 3.90 16.23
N ASN A 429 -25.13 5.15 15.77
CA ASN A 429 -23.91 5.78 15.26
C ASN A 429 -22.84 5.92 16.36
N MET A 430 -23.23 6.39 17.52
CA MET A 430 -22.32 6.61 18.66
C MET A 430 -21.72 5.28 19.17
N PHE A 431 -22.55 4.30 19.49
CA PHE A 431 -22.06 3.00 20.00
C PHE A 431 -21.34 2.18 18.93
N GLY A 432 -21.85 2.21 17.70
CA GLY A 432 -21.20 1.57 16.55
C GLY A 432 -19.82 2.17 16.27
N GLY A 433 -19.70 3.49 16.29
CA GLY A 433 -18.42 4.19 16.11
C GLY A 433 -17.40 3.84 17.21
N PHE A 434 -17.81 3.81 18.47
CA PHE A 434 -16.93 3.39 19.57
C PHE A 434 -16.51 1.90 19.46
N ALA A 435 -17.42 1.01 19.04
CA ALA A 435 -17.10 -0.40 18.82
C ALA A 435 -16.05 -0.59 17.74
N VAL A 436 -16.18 0.12 16.61
CA VAL A 436 -15.20 0.09 15.50
C VAL A 436 -13.86 0.65 15.96
N THR A 437 -13.85 1.80 16.66
CA THR A 437 -12.62 2.40 17.20
C THR A 437 -11.92 1.48 18.18
N ARG A 438 -12.67 0.83 19.10
CA ARG A 438 -12.11 -0.15 20.06
C ARG A 438 -11.49 -1.35 19.34
N ARG A 439 -12.17 -1.89 18.32
CA ARG A 439 -11.63 -3.01 17.51
C ARG A 439 -10.35 -2.63 16.81
N MET A 440 -10.27 -1.42 16.27
CA MET A 440 -9.10 -0.93 15.57
C MET A 440 -7.92 -0.67 16.52
N LEU A 441 -8.17 -0.04 17.67
CA LEU A 441 -7.15 0.15 18.70
C LEU A 441 -6.62 -1.19 19.24
N ALA A 442 -7.48 -2.22 19.31
CA ALA A 442 -7.06 -3.57 19.71
C ALA A 442 -6.10 -4.23 18.70
N MET A 443 -6.15 -3.85 17.42
CA MET A 443 -5.18 -4.34 16.40
C MET A 443 -3.78 -3.75 16.57
N PHE A 444 -3.67 -2.58 17.20
CA PHE A 444 -2.38 -1.91 17.49
C PHE A 444 -1.85 -2.19 18.90
N ARG A 445 -2.65 -2.81 19.77
CA ARG A 445 -2.23 -3.27 21.08
C ARG A 445 -1.93 -4.78 21.01
N LYS A 446 -0.67 -5.11 20.78
CA LYS A 446 -0.10 -6.41 21.09
C LYS A 446 1.11 -6.23 21.99
#